data_6786bd8a137534937a05faa270900cbb
#
_entry.id   6786bd8a137534937a05faa270900cbb
#
_cell.length_a   1.000
_cell.length_b   1.000
_cell.length_c   1.000
_cell.angle_alpha   90.00
_cell.angle_beta   90.00
_cell.angle_gamma   90.00
#
_symmetry.space_group_name_H-M   'P 1'
#
loop_
_entity.id
_entity.type
_entity.pdbx_description
1 polymer ?
#
loop_
_entity_poly.entity_id
_entity_poly.type
_entity_poly.pdbx_seq_one_letter_code
_entity_poly.pdbx_strand_id
1 'polypeptide(L)'
;MTPDRLARFGRRQSARLHSLSSRQAVGLLLMGAVCLGVAVASATGHAAIATSLLAVLLAGALAGVVHLSRRIGGLHRANQASVRDLRVVVDQLQRRVVAAVEKERLAAGDRHQELSDALARTERLAGRGGDLMREQNREIEAVLQLFQAVSPRAPMPASGAALNPSDLLGLLHIVRRRQPELVVALAAGALVVWLGYAVEKAGARLVAVHHDRETADRTRDLVLSHGLTAVEVIHAPMTDLTVDGATIDWYDVDALEDLRDIDMLLVDGPASALPPALHVLGRRLAPGAAVVVDDPSAAGDRTAPRQGAGALTPERRLLGRYTALTYTSPMAPIRT
;
A
#
# COMPACT_ATOMS: atom_id res chain seq x y z
N MET A 1 -37.94 4.74 -18.01
CA MET A 1 -37.03 3.77 -18.70
C MET A 1 -37.86 2.49 -18.93
N THR A 2 -38.15 2.16 -20.17
CA THR A 2 -39.05 1.04 -20.53
C THR A 2 -38.30 -0.29 -20.42
N PRO A 3 -38.93 -1.37 -19.95
CA PRO A 3 -38.32 -2.69 -19.71
C PRO A 3 -37.68 -3.31 -20.95
N ASP A 4 -38.04 -2.87 -22.14
CA ASP A 4 -37.53 -3.35 -23.43
C ASP A 4 -36.05 -2.98 -23.71
N ARG A 5 -35.52 -1.97 -23.06
CA ARG A 5 -34.08 -1.60 -23.19
C ARG A 5 -33.16 -2.49 -22.39
N LEU A 6 -33.61 -2.98 -21.24
CA LEU A 6 -32.83 -3.91 -20.40
C LEU A 6 -32.73 -5.31 -21.01
N ALA A 7 -33.81 -5.77 -21.69
CA ALA A 7 -33.79 -7.07 -22.38
C ALA A 7 -32.86 -7.11 -23.61
N ARG A 8 -32.67 -5.97 -24.29
CA ARG A 8 -31.72 -5.86 -25.43
C ARG A 8 -30.23 -5.74 -24.96
N PHE A 9 -30.00 -5.22 -23.77
CA PHE A 9 -28.64 -5.15 -23.20
C PHE A 9 -28.14 -6.53 -22.75
N GLY A 10 -29.00 -7.33 -22.12
CA GLY A 10 -28.68 -8.70 -21.69
C GLY A 10 -28.39 -9.65 -22.84
N ARG A 11 -29.13 -9.53 -23.97
CA ARG A 11 -28.88 -10.37 -25.17
C ARG A 11 -27.61 -10.05 -25.94
N ARG A 12 -27.11 -8.82 -25.86
CA ARG A 12 -25.81 -8.45 -26.49
C ARG A 12 -24.60 -8.89 -25.65
N GLN A 13 -24.74 -9.05 -24.34
CA GLN A 13 -23.67 -9.58 -23.50
C GLN A 13 -23.54 -11.10 -23.60
N SER A 14 -24.61 -11.85 -23.67
CA SER A 14 -24.57 -13.31 -23.83
C SER A 14 -24.00 -13.74 -25.21
N ALA A 15 -24.30 -12.99 -26.27
CA ALA A 15 -23.73 -13.25 -27.61
C ALA A 15 -22.20 -12.99 -27.67
N ARG A 16 -21.68 -12.06 -26.84
CA ARG A 16 -20.22 -11.81 -26.78
C ARG A 16 -19.47 -12.85 -25.96
N LEU A 17 -20.08 -13.47 -24.97
CA LEU A 17 -19.47 -14.54 -24.17
C LEU A 17 -19.27 -15.84 -24.97
N HIS A 18 -20.21 -16.17 -25.90
CA HIS A 18 -20.06 -17.36 -26.75
C HIS A 18 -19.02 -17.20 -27.85
N SER A 19 -18.75 -15.99 -28.38
CA SER A 19 -17.73 -15.79 -29.40
C SER A 19 -16.29 -15.78 -28.89
N LEU A 20 -16.11 -15.56 -27.57
CA LEU A 20 -14.79 -15.59 -26.92
C LEU A 20 -14.30 -17.01 -26.61
N SER A 21 -15.23 -17.99 -26.47
CA SER A 21 -14.86 -19.34 -26.05
C SER A 21 -14.16 -20.17 -27.15
N SER A 22 -14.55 -20.01 -28.43
CA SER A 22 -13.97 -20.82 -29.51
C SER A 22 -12.53 -20.46 -29.83
N ARG A 23 -12.18 -19.18 -29.87
CA ARG A 23 -10.80 -18.75 -30.13
C ARG A 23 -9.84 -19.05 -28.96
N GLN A 24 -10.34 -18.96 -27.74
CA GLN A 24 -9.56 -19.34 -26.54
C GLN A 24 -9.37 -20.86 -26.46
N ALA A 25 -10.40 -21.65 -26.79
CA ALA A 25 -10.29 -23.09 -26.84
C ALA A 25 -9.29 -23.58 -27.90
N VAL A 26 -9.29 -22.96 -29.09
CA VAL A 26 -8.31 -23.25 -30.15
C VAL A 26 -6.89 -22.86 -29.71
N GLY A 27 -6.71 -21.72 -29.04
CA GLY A 27 -5.42 -21.31 -28.48
C GLY A 27 -4.88 -22.27 -27.43
N LEU A 28 -5.75 -22.76 -26.53
CA LEU A 28 -5.37 -23.74 -25.51
C LEU A 28 -5.05 -25.10 -26.10
N LEU A 29 -5.79 -25.55 -27.12
CA LEU A 29 -5.50 -26.80 -27.82
C LEU A 29 -4.18 -26.75 -28.57
N LEU A 30 -3.88 -25.63 -29.27
CA LEU A 30 -2.59 -25.44 -29.93
C LEU A 30 -1.44 -25.39 -28.93
N MET A 31 -1.60 -24.71 -27.80
CA MET A 31 -0.60 -24.65 -26.73
C MET A 31 -0.36 -26.04 -26.12
N GLY A 32 -1.43 -26.82 -25.87
CA GLY A 32 -1.34 -28.20 -25.40
C GLY A 32 -0.61 -29.11 -26.37
N ALA A 33 -0.89 -29.00 -27.67
CA ALA A 33 -0.21 -29.78 -28.70
C ALA A 33 1.29 -29.46 -28.80
N VAL A 34 1.68 -28.19 -28.66
CA VAL A 34 3.09 -27.79 -28.66
C VAL A 34 3.80 -28.28 -27.38
N CYS A 35 3.16 -28.20 -26.21
CA CYS A 35 3.71 -28.77 -24.97
C CYS A 35 3.91 -30.28 -25.04
N LEU A 36 2.94 -30.99 -25.63
CA LEU A 36 3.09 -32.44 -25.90
C LEU A 36 4.25 -32.74 -26.86
N GLY A 37 4.39 -31.94 -27.91
CA GLY A 37 5.49 -32.03 -28.85
C GLY A 37 6.87 -31.83 -28.21
N VAL A 38 7.00 -30.88 -27.29
CA VAL A 38 8.23 -30.67 -26.48
C VAL A 38 8.53 -31.90 -25.62
N ALA A 39 7.52 -32.46 -24.95
CA ALA A 39 7.71 -33.61 -24.10
C ALA A 39 8.14 -34.85 -24.88
N VAL A 40 7.54 -35.11 -26.06
CA VAL A 40 7.89 -36.21 -26.94
C VAL A 40 9.28 -36.01 -27.53
N ALA A 41 9.61 -34.82 -28.03
CA ALA A 41 10.92 -34.53 -28.61
C ALA A 41 12.06 -34.64 -27.57
N SER A 42 11.81 -34.27 -26.30
CA SER A 42 12.78 -34.44 -25.23
C SER A 42 12.97 -35.91 -24.83
N ALA A 43 11.89 -36.71 -24.86
CA ALA A 43 11.96 -38.15 -24.54
C ALA A 43 12.65 -38.97 -25.63
N THR A 44 12.60 -38.50 -26.89
CA THR A 44 13.23 -39.18 -28.04
C THR A 44 14.65 -38.70 -28.33
N GLY A 45 15.24 -37.84 -27.49
CA GLY A 45 16.62 -37.36 -27.62
C GLY A 45 16.84 -36.28 -28.70
N HIS A 46 15.78 -35.73 -29.29
CA HIS A 46 15.86 -34.67 -30.30
C HIS A 46 15.93 -33.28 -29.69
N ALA A 47 17.03 -32.96 -29.02
CA ALA A 47 17.23 -31.73 -28.29
C ALA A 47 17.00 -30.43 -29.13
N ALA A 48 17.40 -30.43 -30.39
CA ALA A 48 17.21 -29.29 -31.30
C ALA A 48 15.74 -28.99 -31.60
N ILE A 49 14.90 -30.01 -31.70
CA ILE A 49 13.45 -29.86 -31.93
C ILE A 49 12.77 -29.39 -30.64
N ALA A 50 13.17 -29.93 -29.46
CA ALA A 50 12.64 -29.54 -28.18
C ALA A 50 12.94 -28.08 -27.88
N THR A 51 14.15 -27.59 -28.14
CA THR A 51 14.53 -26.17 -27.92
C THR A 51 13.79 -25.23 -28.87
N SER A 52 13.57 -25.61 -30.14
CA SER A 52 12.82 -24.82 -31.11
C SER A 52 11.35 -24.69 -30.70
N LEU A 53 10.72 -25.76 -30.25
CA LEU A 53 9.35 -25.75 -29.74
C LEU A 53 9.21 -24.93 -28.45
N LEU A 54 10.21 -24.99 -27.58
CA LEU A 54 10.26 -24.19 -26.34
C LEU A 54 10.35 -22.68 -26.67
N ALA A 55 11.15 -22.31 -27.68
CA ALA A 55 11.26 -20.93 -28.16
C ALA A 55 9.91 -20.41 -28.70
N VAL A 56 9.16 -21.24 -29.43
CA VAL A 56 7.81 -20.91 -29.94
C VAL A 56 6.83 -20.72 -28.77
N LEU A 57 6.89 -21.57 -27.74
CA LEU A 57 6.08 -21.40 -26.52
C LEU A 57 6.39 -20.09 -25.81
N LEU A 58 7.66 -19.75 -25.64
CA LEU A 58 8.09 -18.51 -25.01
C LEU A 58 7.64 -17.28 -25.78
N ALA A 59 7.77 -17.31 -27.11
CA ALA A 59 7.29 -16.25 -27.99
C ALA A 59 5.76 -16.08 -27.92
N GLY A 60 5.02 -17.18 -27.88
CA GLY A 60 3.57 -17.20 -27.70
C GLY A 60 3.13 -16.61 -26.35
N ALA A 61 3.82 -16.96 -25.27
CA ALA A 61 3.58 -16.42 -23.94
C ALA A 61 3.85 -14.90 -23.88
N LEU A 62 4.96 -14.44 -24.47
CA LEU A 62 5.30 -13.01 -24.59
C LEU A 62 4.25 -12.25 -25.40
N ALA A 63 3.81 -12.79 -26.53
CA ALA A 63 2.74 -12.21 -27.34
C ALA A 63 1.42 -12.13 -26.56
N GLY A 64 1.10 -13.15 -25.75
CA GLY A 64 -0.05 -13.18 -24.85
C GLY A 64 -0.01 -12.07 -23.79
N VAL A 65 1.14 -11.88 -23.17
CA VAL A 65 1.36 -10.81 -22.17
C VAL A 65 1.20 -9.43 -22.82
N VAL A 66 1.81 -9.21 -23.98
CA VAL A 66 1.67 -7.94 -24.72
C VAL A 66 0.21 -7.70 -25.14
N HIS A 67 -0.49 -8.74 -25.60
CA HIS A 67 -1.91 -8.64 -25.95
C HIS A 67 -2.78 -8.28 -24.74
N LEU A 68 -2.54 -8.93 -23.60
CA LEU A 68 -3.25 -8.65 -22.33
C LEU A 68 -2.97 -7.24 -21.84
N SER A 69 -1.72 -6.79 -21.86
CA SER A 69 -1.32 -5.43 -21.48
C SER A 69 -1.99 -4.37 -22.36
N ARG A 70 -2.06 -4.60 -23.68
CA ARG A 70 -2.79 -3.71 -24.61
C ARG A 70 -4.29 -3.69 -24.31
N ARG A 71 -4.87 -4.81 -23.91
CA ARG A 71 -6.29 -4.93 -23.57
C ARG A 71 -6.63 -4.21 -22.25
N ILE A 72 -5.75 -4.36 -21.25
CA ILE A 72 -5.85 -3.64 -19.97
C ILE A 72 -5.70 -2.13 -20.20
N GLY A 73 -4.73 -1.71 -20.99
CA GLY A 73 -4.56 -0.30 -21.39
C GLY A 73 -5.75 0.29 -22.16
N GLY A 74 -6.46 -0.55 -22.95
CA GLY A 74 -7.73 -0.18 -23.60
C GLY A 74 -8.86 0.03 -22.61
N LEU A 75 -9.02 -0.88 -21.65
CA LEU A 75 -10.01 -0.78 -20.56
C LEU A 75 -9.76 0.44 -19.67
N HIS A 76 -8.49 0.73 -19.36
CA HIS A 76 -8.13 1.89 -18.56
C HIS A 76 -8.45 3.21 -19.27
N ARG A 77 -8.21 3.29 -20.60
CA ARG A 77 -8.59 4.46 -21.42
C ARG A 77 -10.11 4.63 -21.55
N ALA A 78 -10.85 3.52 -21.69
CA ALA A 78 -12.32 3.55 -21.71
C ALA A 78 -12.91 4.00 -20.36
N ASN A 79 -12.33 3.57 -19.24
CA ASN A 79 -12.75 3.99 -17.90
C ASN A 79 -12.45 5.49 -17.65
N GLN A 80 -11.30 5.97 -18.11
CA GLN A 80 -10.97 7.41 -18.05
C GLN A 80 -11.90 8.28 -18.92
N ALA A 81 -12.36 7.78 -20.07
CA ALA A 81 -13.34 8.47 -20.89
C ALA A 81 -14.68 8.60 -20.15
N SER A 82 -15.16 7.51 -19.52
CA SER A 82 -16.41 7.53 -18.74
C SER A 82 -16.36 8.50 -17.56
N VAL A 83 -15.22 8.63 -16.91
CA VAL A 83 -15.03 9.60 -15.81
C VAL A 83 -15.05 11.05 -16.32
N ARG A 84 -14.53 11.31 -17.54
CA ARG A 84 -14.61 12.64 -18.16
C ARG A 84 -16.03 13.00 -18.54
N ASP A 85 -16.79 12.06 -19.12
CA ASP A 85 -18.20 12.27 -19.49
C ASP A 85 -19.07 12.52 -18.25
N LEU A 86 -18.81 11.81 -17.14
CA LEU A 86 -19.48 12.07 -15.85
C LEU A 86 -19.17 13.49 -15.31
N ARG A 87 -17.91 13.97 -15.46
CA ARG A 87 -17.56 15.36 -15.08
C ARG A 87 -18.31 16.38 -15.92
N VAL A 88 -18.43 16.18 -17.22
CA VAL A 88 -19.20 17.09 -18.11
C VAL A 88 -20.68 17.10 -17.74
N VAL A 89 -21.25 15.94 -17.42
CA VAL A 89 -22.66 15.83 -16.98
C VAL A 89 -22.88 16.49 -15.63
N VAL A 90 -21.95 16.34 -14.69
CA VAL A 90 -22.00 17.01 -13.37
C VAL A 90 -21.89 18.54 -13.54
N ASP A 91 -20.98 18.99 -14.41
CA ASP A 91 -20.79 20.41 -14.71
C ASP A 91 -22.05 21.03 -15.38
N GLN A 92 -22.69 20.31 -16.29
CA GLN A 92 -23.97 20.71 -16.90
C GLN A 92 -25.12 20.74 -15.88
N LEU A 93 -25.18 19.76 -14.98
CA LEU A 93 -26.16 19.76 -13.89
C LEU A 93 -25.93 20.91 -12.92
N GLN A 94 -24.69 21.17 -12.53
CA GLN A 94 -24.37 22.34 -11.70
C GLN A 94 -24.79 23.66 -12.37
N ARG A 95 -24.46 23.84 -13.67
CA ARG A 95 -24.88 25.06 -14.42
C ARG A 95 -26.40 25.20 -14.52
N ARG A 96 -27.14 24.11 -14.70
CA ARG A 96 -28.61 24.14 -14.73
C ARG A 96 -29.22 24.47 -13.36
N VAL A 97 -28.65 23.94 -12.27
CA VAL A 97 -29.09 24.25 -10.90
C VAL A 97 -28.84 25.72 -10.56
N VAL A 98 -27.67 26.24 -10.91
CA VAL A 98 -27.34 27.68 -10.73
C VAL A 98 -28.29 28.56 -11.54
N ALA A 99 -28.55 28.22 -12.81
CA ALA A 99 -29.46 29.02 -13.66
C ALA A 99 -30.93 28.99 -13.17
N ALA A 100 -31.38 27.86 -12.59
CA ALA A 100 -32.71 27.76 -12.00
C ALA A 100 -32.86 28.61 -10.73
N VAL A 101 -31.82 28.63 -9.89
CA VAL A 101 -31.77 29.42 -8.66
C VAL A 101 -31.73 30.93 -8.96
N GLU A 102 -30.98 31.34 -9.99
CA GLU A 102 -30.98 32.72 -10.44
C GLU A 102 -32.33 33.18 -11.00
N LYS A 103 -33.03 32.32 -11.70
CA LYS A 103 -34.37 32.60 -12.23
C LYS A 103 -35.39 32.72 -11.08
N GLU A 104 -35.29 31.89 -10.06
CA GLU A 104 -36.14 32.02 -8.86
C GLU A 104 -35.80 33.25 -8.01
N ARG A 105 -34.51 33.64 -7.96
CA ARG A 105 -34.06 34.84 -7.24
C ARG A 105 -34.69 36.12 -7.78
N LEU A 106 -34.93 36.19 -9.07
CA LEU A 106 -35.59 37.34 -9.72
C LEU A 106 -37.11 37.36 -9.44
N ALA A 107 -37.67 36.22 -8.98
CA ALA A 107 -39.11 36.09 -8.76
C ALA A 107 -39.55 36.27 -7.31
N ALA A 108 -38.64 36.24 -6.35
CA ALA A 108 -39.05 36.24 -4.95
C ALA A 108 -38.11 37.06 -4.06
N GLY A 109 -38.48 38.28 -3.76
CA GLY A 109 -37.74 39.23 -2.91
C GLY A 109 -37.52 38.76 -1.44
N ASP A 110 -38.26 37.80 -0.93
CA ASP A 110 -38.22 37.33 0.46
C ASP A 110 -37.27 36.14 0.74
N ARG A 111 -36.60 35.59 -0.32
CA ARG A 111 -35.75 34.41 -0.17
C ARG A 111 -34.25 34.69 -0.03
N HIS A 112 -33.87 35.94 0.17
CA HIS A 112 -32.44 36.33 0.16
C HIS A 112 -31.63 35.62 1.26
N GLN A 113 -32.28 35.35 2.37
CA GLN A 113 -31.61 34.72 3.52
C GLN A 113 -31.39 33.20 3.34
N GLU A 114 -32.36 32.49 2.72
CA GLU A 114 -32.20 31.06 2.39
C GLU A 114 -31.16 30.82 1.29
N LEU A 115 -31.02 31.77 0.35
CA LEU A 115 -30.02 31.73 -0.71
C LEU A 115 -28.59 31.96 -0.19
N SER A 116 -28.42 32.85 0.79
CA SER A 116 -27.11 33.09 1.39
C SER A 116 -26.59 31.86 2.15
N ASP A 117 -27.50 31.14 2.84
CA ASP A 117 -27.17 29.90 3.53
C ASP A 117 -26.86 28.75 2.56
N ALA A 118 -27.55 28.71 1.41
CA ALA A 118 -27.28 27.72 0.37
C ALA A 118 -25.93 27.98 -0.33
N LEU A 119 -25.60 29.24 -0.59
CA LEU A 119 -24.28 29.63 -1.13
C LEU A 119 -23.15 29.31 -0.15
N ALA A 120 -23.33 29.60 1.14
CA ALA A 120 -22.34 29.25 2.16
C ALA A 120 -22.13 27.74 2.33
N ARG A 121 -23.19 26.94 2.08
CA ARG A 121 -23.06 25.47 2.02
C ARG A 121 -22.33 25.01 0.76
N THR A 122 -22.61 25.63 -0.39
CA THR A 122 -21.97 25.30 -1.67
C THR A 122 -20.49 25.69 -1.66
N GLU A 123 -20.13 26.83 -1.08
CA GLU A 123 -18.75 27.24 -0.85
C GLU A 123 -17.99 26.27 0.06
N ARG A 124 -18.65 25.81 1.15
CA ARG A 124 -18.05 24.77 2.02
C ARG A 124 -17.89 23.44 1.29
N LEU A 125 -18.83 23.06 0.42
CA LEU A 125 -18.72 21.83 -0.39
C LEU A 125 -17.68 21.98 -1.49
N ALA A 126 -17.62 23.15 -2.17
CA ALA A 126 -16.59 23.45 -3.16
C ALA A 126 -15.19 23.54 -2.52
N GLY A 127 -15.08 24.15 -1.33
CA GLY A 127 -13.85 24.14 -0.54
C GLY A 127 -13.38 22.73 -0.18
N ARG A 128 -14.30 21.88 0.28
CA ARG A 128 -14.01 20.46 0.54
C ARG A 128 -13.60 19.70 -0.73
N GLY A 129 -14.23 19.99 -1.87
CA GLY A 129 -13.86 19.40 -3.16
C GLY A 129 -12.46 19.85 -3.61
N GLY A 130 -12.11 21.10 -3.38
CA GLY A 130 -10.77 21.62 -3.64
C GLY A 130 -9.71 21.05 -2.69
N ASP A 131 -10.06 20.79 -1.43
CA ASP A 131 -9.17 20.13 -0.46
C ASP A 131 -8.93 18.67 -0.85
N LEU A 132 -9.99 17.94 -1.24
CA LEU A 132 -9.88 16.57 -1.73
C LEU A 132 -9.02 16.47 -3.00
N MET A 133 -9.19 17.39 -3.96
CA MET A 133 -8.34 17.42 -5.15
C MET A 133 -6.88 17.74 -4.82
N ARG A 134 -6.63 18.63 -3.89
CA ARG A 134 -5.25 18.92 -3.43
C ARG A 134 -4.64 17.71 -2.74
N GLU A 135 -5.42 16.99 -1.93
CA GLU A 135 -4.97 15.75 -1.30
C GLU A 135 -4.66 14.68 -2.33
N GLN A 136 -5.57 14.45 -3.30
CA GLN A 136 -5.33 13.50 -4.39
C GLN A 136 -4.08 13.86 -5.22
N ASN A 137 -3.86 15.14 -5.50
CA ASN A 137 -2.66 15.56 -6.22
C ASN A 137 -1.39 15.29 -5.41
N ARG A 138 -1.40 15.54 -4.09
CA ARG A 138 -0.26 15.20 -3.22
C ARG A 138 0.02 13.70 -3.22
N GLU A 139 -1.03 12.88 -3.16
CA GLU A 139 -0.86 11.43 -3.20
C GLU A 139 -0.30 10.96 -4.55
N ILE A 140 -0.75 11.55 -5.67
CA ILE A 140 -0.19 11.26 -7.00
C ILE A 140 1.29 11.68 -7.07
N GLU A 141 1.64 12.86 -6.57
CA GLU A 141 3.02 13.32 -6.50
C GLU A 141 3.87 12.40 -5.61
N ALA A 142 3.32 11.96 -4.47
CA ALA A 142 4.00 11.02 -3.60
C ALA A 142 4.24 9.67 -4.28
N VAL A 143 3.29 9.15 -5.05
CA VAL A 143 3.46 7.93 -5.86
C VAL A 143 4.61 8.10 -6.85
N LEU A 144 4.64 9.22 -7.59
CA LEU A 144 5.72 9.48 -8.54
C LEU A 144 7.09 9.54 -7.86
N GLN A 145 7.18 10.20 -6.70
CA GLN A 145 8.41 10.29 -5.92
C GLN A 145 8.82 8.92 -5.34
N LEU A 146 7.85 8.09 -4.92
CA LEU A 146 8.12 6.72 -4.48
C LEU A 146 8.77 5.90 -5.58
N PHE A 147 8.21 5.92 -6.80
CA PHE A 147 8.78 5.19 -7.94
C PHE A 147 10.12 5.75 -8.41
N GLN A 148 10.41 7.02 -8.17
CA GLN A 148 11.73 7.61 -8.40
C GLN A 148 12.73 7.20 -7.31
N ALA A 149 12.28 7.10 -6.07
CA ALA A 149 13.12 6.70 -4.94
C ALA A 149 13.46 5.21 -4.95
N VAL A 150 12.52 4.39 -5.47
CA VAL A 150 12.58 2.93 -5.52
C VAL A 150 12.46 2.48 -6.97
N SER A 151 13.31 1.55 -7.39
CA SER A 151 13.22 0.90 -8.70
C SER A 151 12.67 -0.51 -8.53
N PRO A 152 11.35 -0.72 -8.58
CA PRO A 152 10.75 -2.02 -8.32
C PRO A 152 11.16 -3.06 -9.35
N ARG A 153 11.50 -4.26 -8.88
CA ARG A 153 11.88 -5.42 -9.72
C ARG A 153 10.68 -6.27 -10.13
N ALA A 154 9.55 -6.07 -9.43
CA ALA A 154 8.28 -6.74 -9.70
C ALA A 154 7.12 -5.74 -9.54
N PRO A 155 5.89 -6.07 -10.00
CA PRO A 155 4.72 -5.23 -9.77
C PRO A 155 4.49 -5.00 -8.28
N MET A 156 4.45 -3.73 -7.85
CA MET A 156 4.27 -3.40 -6.45
C MET A 156 2.89 -3.85 -5.96
N PRO A 157 2.82 -4.46 -4.77
CA PRO A 157 1.55 -4.87 -4.20
C PRO A 157 0.68 -3.65 -3.90
N ALA A 158 -0.64 -3.81 -4.07
CA ALA A 158 -1.58 -2.75 -3.73
C ALA A 158 -1.48 -2.41 -2.23
N SER A 159 -1.34 -1.13 -1.93
CA SER A 159 -1.14 -0.64 -0.56
C SER A 159 -2.41 -0.74 0.30
N GLY A 160 -3.55 -1.17 -0.25
CA GLY A 160 -4.81 -1.16 0.47
C GLY A 160 -5.25 0.26 0.89
N ALA A 161 -6.42 0.37 1.51
CA ALA A 161 -6.92 1.66 2.01
C ALA A 161 -6.15 2.20 3.25
N ALA A 162 -5.34 1.36 3.87
CA ALA A 162 -4.67 1.67 5.13
C ALA A 162 -3.32 2.37 4.97
N LEU A 163 -2.72 2.38 3.78
CA LEU A 163 -1.36 2.87 3.58
C LEU A 163 -1.31 3.88 2.42
N ASN A 164 -1.24 5.16 2.74
CA ASN A 164 -1.17 6.23 1.76
C ASN A 164 0.25 6.39 1.19
N PRO A 165 0.39 6.76 -0.08
CA PRO A 165 1.69 7.04 -0.70
C PRO A 165 2.53 8.09 0.03
N SER A 166 1.93 9.15 0.55
CA SER A 166 2.61 10.18 1.35
C SER A 166 3.19 9.62 2.66
N ASP A 167 2.49 8.68 3.31
CA ASP A 167 2.97 8.01 4.52
C ASP A 167 4.20 7.14 4.22
N LEU A 168 4.13 6.36 3.14
CA LEU A 168 5.26 5.57 2.64
C LEU A 168 6.47 6.44 2.32
N LEU A 169 6.25 7.55 1.61
CA LEU A 169 7.32 8.47 1.26
C LEU A 169 7.98 9.05 2.52
N GLY A 170 7.19 9.36 3.55
CA GLY A 170 7.68 9.78 4.86
C GLY A 170 8.58 8.74 5.51
N LEU A 171 8.16 7.47 5.52
CA LEU A 171 8.94 6.35 6.05
C LEU A 171 10.26 6.15 5.29
N LEU A 172 10.22 6.14 3.95
CA LEU A 172 11.42 6.03 3.12
C LEU A 172 12.39 7.19 3.39
N HIS A 173 11.86 8.40 3.61
CA HIS A 173 12.68 9.55 3.95
C HIS A 173 13.39 9.41 5.31
N ILE A 174 12.73 8.81 6.31
CA ILE A 174 13.36 8.52 7.61
C ILE A 174 14.51 7.55 7.42
N VAL A 175 14.28 6.40 6.78
CA VAL A 175 15.29 5.38 6.51
C VAL A 175 16.51 6.03 5.82
N ARG A 176 16.25 6.81 4.77
CA ARG A 176 17.30 7.49 4.02
C ARG A 176 18.08 8.54 4.82
N ARG A 177 17.42 9.25 5.75
CA ARG A 177 18.04 10.28 6.58
C ARG A 177 18.81 9.69 7.76
N ARG A 178 18.27 8.63 8.37
CA ARG A 178 18.83 8.00 9.55
C ARG A 178 19.94 7.00 9.24
N GLN A 179 19.91 6.43 8.03
CA GLN A 179 20.85 5.39 7.60
C GLN A 179 20.99 4.28 8.65
N PRO A 180 19.87 3.65 9.09
CA PRO A 180 19.90 2.60 10.10
C PRO A 180 20.68 1.39 9.56
N GLU A 181 21.32 0.62 10.42
CA GLU A 181 21.88 -0.69 10.08
C GLU A 181 20.82 -1.79 10.22
N LEU A 182 20.00 -1.71 11.26
CA LEU A 182 18.91 -2.64 11.52
C LEU A 182 17.57 -1.90 11.71
N VAL A 183 16.60 -2.25 10.87
CA VAL A 183 15.21 -1.83 11.00
C VAL A 183 14.38 -3.02 11.44
N VAL A 184 13.59 -2.86 12.50
CA VAL A 184 12.59 -3.83 12.93
C VAL A 184 11.22 -3.22 12.69
N ALA A 185 10.34 -3.93 11.99
CA ALA A 185 8.98 -3.48 11.69
C ALA A 185 7.96 -4.51 12.19
N LEU A 186 7.10 -4.08 13.10
CA LEU A 186 5.91 -4.86 13.48
C LEU A 186 4.83 -4.59 12.44
N ALA A 187 4.99 -5.19 11.25
CA ALA A 187 4.23 -4.89 10.04
C ALA A 187 4.26 -6.05 9.05
N ALA A 188 3.43 -5.99 8.01
CA ALA A 188 3.36 -7.01 6.96
C ALA A 188 2.99 -6.43 5.58
N GLY A 189 3.01 -7.28 4.57
CA GLY A 189 2.48 -7.02 3.24
C GLY A 189 3.23 -5.93 2.46
N ALA A 190 2.45 -5.04 1.83
CA ALA A 190 2.97 -3.99 0.96
C ALA A 190 3.98 -3.06 1.63
N LEU A 191 3.75 -2.69 2.89
CA LEU A 191 4.63 -1.83 3.66
C LEU A 191 6.04 -2.42 3.77
N VAL A 192 6.14 -3.72 4.04
CA VAL A 192 7.41 -4.44 4.16
C VAL A 192 8.18 -4.44 2.83
N VAL A 193 7.48 -4.58 1.71
CA VAL A 193 8.11 -4.51 0.37
C VAL A 193 8.69 -3.13 0.09
N TRP A 194 7.92 -2.06 0.35
CA TRP A 194 8.39 -0.68 0.16
C TRP A 194 9.59 -0.35 1.05
N LEU A 195 9.51 -0.71 2.33
CA LEU A 195 10.64 -0.55 3.26
C LEU A 195 11.84 -1.40 2.85
N GLY A 196 11.60 -2.61 2.35
CA GLY A 196 12.65 -3.50 1.87
C GLY A 196 13.52 -2.87 0.80
N TYR A 197 12.92 -2.22 -0.18
CA TYR A 197 13.68 -1.45 -1.17
C TYR A 197 14.46 -0.28 -0.57
N ALA A 198 13.88 0.41 0.41
CA ALA A 198 14.53 1.54 1.05
C ALA A 198 15.75 1.11 1.86
N VAL A 199 15.64 0.03 2.65
CA VAL A 199 16.73 -0.51 3.47
C VAL A 199 17.81 -1.14 2.61
N GLU A 200 17.46 -1.86 1.53
CA GLU A 200 18.44 -2.39 0.58
C GLU A 200 19.28 -1.28 -0.04
N LYS A 201 18.64 -0.17 -0.44
CA LYS A 201 19.33 1.00 -0.99
C LYS A 201 20.23 1.71 0.05
N ALA A 202 19.87 1.63 1.33
CA ALA A 202 20.65 2.16 2.45
C ALA A 202 21.77 1.22 2.91
N GLY A 203 21.83 0.00 2.40
CA GLY A 203 22.75 -1.04 2.88
C GLY A 203 22.37 -1.63 4.24
N ALA A 204 21.12 -1.47 4.65
CA ALA A 204 20.56 -1.89 5.93
C ALA A 204 19.88 -3.26 5.84
N ARG A 205 19.48 -3.80 7.00
CA ARG A 205 18.64 -4.99 7.12
C ARG A 205 17.25 -4.61 7.65
N LEU A 206 16.21 -5.31 7.17
CA LEU A 206 14.85 -5.18 7.68
C LEU A 206 14.41 -6.53 8.25
N VAL A 207 13.96 -6.52 9.49
CA VAL A 207 13.24 -7.65 10.09
C VAL A 207 11.78 -7.26 10.27
N ALA A 208 10.90 -7.89 9.51
CA ALA A 208 9.45 -7.72 9.61
C ALA A 208 8.88 -8.82 10.50
N VAL A 209 8.07 -8.44 11.48
CA VAL A 209 7.46 -9.38 12.44
C VAL A 209 5.95 -9.32 12.31
N HIS A 210 5.32 -10.48 12.20
CA HIS A 210 3.87 -10.59 12.17
C HIS A 210 3.37 -11.79 12.96
N HIS A 211 2.21 -11.63 13.61
CA HIS A 211 1.63 -12.67 14.48
C HIS A 211 0.84 -13.74 13.72
N ASP A 212 0.22 -13.36 12.60
CA ASP A 212 -0.53 -14.28 11.76
C ASP A 212 0.39 -14.99 10.77
N ARG A 213 0.40 -16.33 10.80
CA ARG A 213 1.26 -17.17 9.97
C ARG A 213 1.00 -16.97 8.48
N GLU A 214 -0.27 -16.96 8.08
CA GLU A 214 -0.64 -16.84 6.67
C GLU A 214 -0.20 -15.47 6.09
N THR A 215 -0.35 -14.42 6.87
CA THR A 215 0.10 -13.07 6.48
C THR A 215 1.62 -12.98 6.45
N ALA A 216 2.33 -13.60 7.38
CA ALA A 216 3.78 -13.69 7.38
C ALA A 216 4.29 -14.46 6.14
N ASP A 217 3.68 -15.60 5.81
CA ASP A 217 4.04 -16.40 4.64
C ASP A 217 3.77 -15.64 3.34
N ARG A 218 2.60 -15.01 3.19
CA ARG A 218 2.30 -14.13 2.04
C ARG A 218 3.28 -12.97 1.92
N THR A 219 3.69 -12.38 3.05
CA THR A 219 4.69 -11.29 3.04
C THR A 219 6.05 -11.82 2.59
N ARG A 220 6.43 -13.01 3.02
CA ARG A 220 7.68 -13.68 2.61
C ARG A 220 7.69 -13.95 1.11
N ASP A 221 6.58 -14.46 0.56
CA ASP A 221 6.43 -14.69 -0.87
C ASP A 221 6.55 -13.39 -1.68
N LEU A 222 5.95 -12.29 -1.19
CA LEU A 222 6.11 -10.96 -1.78
C LEU A 222 7.58 -10.51 -1.75
N VAL A 223 8.26 -10.62 -0.62
CA VAL A 223 9.68 -10.27 -0.47
C VAL A 223 10.55 -11.07 -1.44
N LEU A 224 10.30 -12.37 -1.56
CA LEU A 224 11.01 -13.26 -2.50
C LEU A 224 10.73 -12.88 -3.95
N SER A 225 9.48 -12.60 -4.32
CA SER A 225 9.10 -12.21 -5.68
C SER A 225 9.76 -10.91 -6.12
N HIS A 226 10.05 -10.02 -5.17
CA HIS A 226 10.80 -8.79 -5.40
C HIS A 226 12.33 -8.96 -5.28
N GLY A 227 12.82 -10.15 -4.91
CA GLY A 227 14.24 -10.45 -4.73
C GLY A 227 14.90 -9.59 -3.64
N LEU A 228 14.18 -9.25 -2.57
CA LEU A 228 14.66 -8.41 -1.48
C LEU A 228 15.43 -9.26 -0.46
N THR A 229 16.72 -9.41 -0.66
CA THR A 229 17.58 -10.27 0.20
C THR A 229 17.92 -9.64 1.55
N ALA A 230 17.78 -8.33 1.70
CA ALA A 230 18.00 -7.62 2.96
C ALA A 230 16.79 -7.67 3.91
N VAL A 231 15.71 -8.36 3.53
CA VAL A 231 14.46 -8.45 4.31
C VAL A 231 14.28 -9.86 4.84
N GLU A 232 14.11 -9.96 6.13
CA GLU A 232 13.73 -11.17 6.85
C GLU A 232 12.29 -11.02 7.37
N VAL A 233 11.47 -12.08 7.28
CA VAL A 233 10.10 -12.08 7.80
C VAL A 233 9.97 -13.15 8.87
N ILE A 234 9.73 -12.71 10.10
CA ILE A 234 9.55 -13.56 11.29
C ILE A 234 8.06 -13.73 11.57
N HIS A 235 7.63 -14.97 11.76
CA HIS A 235 6.33 -15.27 12.35
C HIS A 235 6.50 -15.37 13.86
N ALA A 236 5.89 -14.45 14.62
CA ALA A 236 5.85 -14.47 16.08
C ALA A 236 4.39 -14.51 16.52
N PRO A 237 3.84 -15.68 16.90
CA PRO A 237 2.44 -15.79 17.30
C PRO A 237 2.14 -14.91 18.52
N MET A 238 0.85 -14.59 18.74
CA MET A 238 0.43 -13.87 19.95
C MET A 238 0.52 -14.82 21.15
N THR A 239 1.12 -14.32 22.21
CA THR A 239 1.26 -15.00 23.50
C THR A 239 0.95 -14.03 24.64
N ASP A 240 0.63 -14.57 25.81
CA ASP A 240 0.40 -13.77 27.02
C ASP A 240 1.71 -13.11 27.48
N LEU A 241 1.72 -11.79 27.53
CA LEU A 241 2.82 -10.98 28.06
C LEU A 241 2.35 -10.23 29.32
N THR A 242 3.09 -10.36 30.42
CA THR A 242 2.81 -9.57 31.62
C THR A 242 3.64 -8.28 31.61
N VAL A 243 2.96 -7.12 31.54
CA VAL A 243 3.56 -5.79 31.59
C VAL A 243 2.93 -5.00 32.72
N ASP A 244 3.73 -4.54 33.66
CA ASP A 244 3.28 -3.76 34.83
C ASP A 244 2.13 -4.43 35.62
N GLY A 245 2.14 -5.77 35.69
CA GLY A 245 1.12 -6.55 36.39
C GLY A 245 -0.19 -6.79 35.60
N ALA A 246 -0.30 -6.29 34.39
CA ALA A 246 -1.39 -6.59 33.47
C ALA A 246 -0.95 -7.62 32.41
N THR A 247 -1.78 -8.62 32.17
CA THR A 247 -1.55 -9.58 31.09
C THR A 247 -2.19 -9.04 29.81
N ILE A 248 -1.41 -9.00 28.74
CA ILE A 248 -1.82 -8.55 27.42
C ILE A 248 -1.36 -9.54 26.35
N ASP A 249 -2.10 -9.66 25.25
CA ASP A 249 -1.67 -10.40 24.09
C ASP A 249 -0.56 -9.61 23.37
N TRP A 250 0.59 -10.28 23.16
CA TRP A 250 1.73 -9.69 22.47
C TRP A 250 2.48 -10.76 21.67
N TYR A 251 3.32 -10.32 20.75
CA TYR A 251 4.19 -11.22 19.98
C TYR A 251 5.04 -12.10 20.89
N ASP A 252 5.23 -13.34 20.50
CA ASP A 252 6.12 -14.27 21.18
C ASP A 252 7.54 -13.67 21.31
N VAL A 253 7.96 -13.48 22.57
CA VAL A 253 9.22 -12.81 22.91
C VAL A 253 10.43 -13.67 22.50
N ASP A 254 10.29 -14.98 22.53
CA ASP A 254 11.37 -15.93 22.17
C ASP A 254 11.68 -15.82 20.67
N ALA A 255 10.66 -15.61 19.83
CA ALA A 255 10.85 -15.39 18.40
C ALA A 255 11.65 -14.11 18.07
N LEU A 256 11.77 -13.19 19.03
CA LEU A 256 12.47 -11.91 18.88
C LEU A 256 13.83 -11.91 19.63
N GLU A 257 14.26 -13.03 20.19
CA GLU A 257 15.41 -13.09 21.11
C GLU A 257 16.72 -12.61 20.48
N ASP A 258 16.92 -12.86 19.20
CA ASP A 258 18.16 -12.53 18.48
C ASP A 258 18.26 -11.06 18.04
N LEU A 259 17.19 -10.28 18.19
CA LEU A 259 17.18 -8.88 17.80
C LEU A 259 17.98 -8.02 18.79
N ARG A 260 19.02 -7.33 18.32
CA ARG A 260 19.90 -6.44 19.08
C ARG A 260 20.28 -5.23 18.24
N ASP A 261 20.66 -4.17 18.91
CA ASP A 261 21.17 -2.94 18.28
C ASP A 261 20.22 -2.39 17.19
N ILE A 262 18.93 -2.32 17.54
CA ILE A 262 17.89 -1.87 16.63
C ILE A 262 17.98 -0.35 16.47
N ASP A 263 18.31 0.14 15.28
CA ASP A 263 18.40 1.57 14.97
C ASP A 263 17.06 2.22 14.65
N MET A 264 16.13 1.42 14.13
CA MET A 264 14.79 1.91 13.83
C MET A 264 13.74 0.83 14.15
N LEU A 265 12.75 1.19 14.97
CA LEU A 265 11.57 0.38 15.28
C LEU A 265 10.33 1.01 14.67
N LEU A 266 9.67 0.33 13.76
CA LEU A 266 8.35 0.71 13.23
C LEU A 266 7.26 -0.12 13.91
N VAL A 267 6.30 0.56 14.50
CA VAL A 267 5.09 -0.04 15.08
C VAL A 267 3.91 0.37 14.22
N ASP A 268 3.51 -0.50 13.29
CA ASP A 268 2.35 -0.31 12.42
C ASP A 268 1.12 -0.95 13.08
N GLY A 269 0.41 -0.17 13.85
CA GLY A 269 -0.73 -0.64 14.62
C GLY A 269 -1.30 0.41 15.58
N PRO A 270 -2.30 0.04 16.37
CA PRO A 270 -2.94 0.98 17.29
C PRO A 270 -1.95 1.52 18.34
N ALA A 271 -2.22 2.71 18.88
CA ALA A 271 -1.40 3.35 19.90
C ALA A 271 -1.10 2.46 21.11
N SER A 272 -1.98 1.52 21.41
CA SER A 272 -1.81 0.52 22.48
C SER A 272 -0.66 -0.48 22.20
N ALA A 273 -0.19 -0.61 20.96
CA ALA A 273 0.89 -1.51 20.62
C ALA A 273 2.29 -0.97 21.01
N LEU A 274 2.44 0.34 21.16
CA LEU A 274 3.73 0.95 21.47
C LEU A 274 4.27 0.62 22.87
N PRO A 275 3.50 0.69 23.97
CA PRO A 275 4.04 0.38 25.30
C PRO A 275 4.60 -1.04 25.43
N PRO A 276 3.90 -2.11 24.98
CA PRO A 276 4.47 -3.46 24.98
C PRO A 276 5.71 -3.57 24.11
N ALA A 277 5.73 -2.93 22.90
CA ALA A 277 6.89 -2.93 22.03
C ALA A 277 8.12 -2.36 22.74
N LEU A 278 7.98 -1.25 23.45
CA LEU A 278 9.08 -0.66 24.20
C LEU A 278 9.44 -1.47 25.45
N HIS A 279 8.51 -2.16 26.07
CA HIS A 279 8.81 -3.05 27.20
C HIS A 279 9.72 -4.21 26.75
N VAL A 280 9.43 -4.84 25.61
CA VAL A 280 10.17 -5.99 25.10
C VAL A 280 11.44 -5.56 24.36
N LEU A 281 11.33 -4.60 23.44
CA LEU A 281 12.39 -4.23 22.52
C LEU A 281 13.20 -3.01 22.99
N GLY A 282 12.72 -2.25 23.97
CA GLY A 282 13.36 -1.00 24.38
C GLY A 282 14.82 -1.15 24.80
N ARG A 283 15.18 -2.24 25.51
CA ARG A 283 16.58 -2.53 25.89
C ARG A 283 17.45 -3.00 24.72
N ARG A 284 16.84 -3.33 23.59
CA ARG A 284 17.50 -3.80 22.37
C ARG A 284 17.64 -2.69 21.32
N LEU A 285 17.07 -1.50 21.63
CA LEU A 285 17.22 -0.33 20.79
C LEU A 285 18.63 0.26 20.95
N ALA A 286 19.25 0.63 19.86
CA ALA A 286 20.49 1.38 19.85
C ALA A 286 20.31 2.79 20.46
N PRO A 287 21.34 3.38 21.05
CA PRO A 287 21.25 4.76 21.54
C PRO A 287 20.90 5.74 20.41
N GLY A 288 19.82 6.48 20.58
CA GLY A 288 19.32 7.39 19.55
C GLY A 288 18.48 6.73 18.45
N ALA A 289 18.04 5.49 18.66
CA ALA A 289 17.17 4.79 17.73
C ALA A 289 15.90 5.58 17.41
N ALA A 290 15.44 5.46 16.17
CA ALA A 290 14.16 6.04 15.75
C ALA A 290 13.03 5.06 16.07
N VAL A 291 12.01 5.51 16.80
CA VAL A 291 10.76 4.79 16.98
C VAL A 291 9.68 5.48 16.13
N VAL A 292 9.10 4.77 15.20
CA VAL A 292 8.08 5.28 14.29
C VAL A 292 6.76 4.60 14.60
N VAL A 293 5.73 5.40 14.81
CA VAL A 293 4.39 4.93 15.17
C VAL A 293 3.34 5.48 14.21
N ASP A 294 2.30 4.71 13.98
CA ASP A 294 1.20 5.06 13.07
C ASP A 294 0.28 6.16 13.64
N ASP A 295 0.15 6.29 14.97
CA ASP A 295 -0.77 7.23 15.58
C ASP A 295 -0.03 8.38 16.29
N PRO A 296 -0.21 9.65 15.82
CA PRO A 296 0.36 10.82 16.49
C PRO A 296 -0.19 11.04 17.90
N SER A 297 -1.37 10.53 18.25
CA SER A 297 -1.93 10.64 19.61
C SER A 297 -1.16 9.78 20.62
N ALA A 298 -0.47 8.74 20.17
CA ALA A 298 0.41 7.93 21.01
C ALA A 298 1.60 8.72 21.55
N ALA A 299 2.02 9.80 20.87
CA ALA A 299 3.14 10.65 21.26
C ALA A 299 2.75 11.76 22.25
N GLY A 300 1.46 12.18 22.30
CA GLY A 300 1.05 13.41 22.97
C GLY A 300 0.98 13.36 24.52
N ASP A 301 0.81 12.20 25.12
CA ASP A 301 0.54 12.10 26.58
C ASP A 301 1.60 11.27 27.36
N ARG A 302 2.67 10.83 26.70
CA ARG A 302 3.59 9.80 27.23
C ARG A 302 5.06 10.15 27.20
N THR A 303 5.39 11.45 27.17
CA THR A 303 6.78 11.94 27.31
C THR A 303 7.31 11.83 28.76
N ALA A 304 6.46 11.44 29.71
CA ALA A 304 6.91 11.17 31.07
C ALA A 304 7.62 9.80 31.12
N PRO A 305 8.88 9.75 31.56
CA PRO A 305 9.61 8.49 31.71
C PRO A 305 8.92 7.64 32.78
N ARG A 306 8.33 6.49 32.36
CA ARG A 306 7.98 5.43 33.31
C ARG A 306 9.27 4.76 33.77
N GLN A 307 9.39 4.45 35.05
CA GLN A 307 10.58 3.80 35.61
C GLN A 307 10.92 2.55 34.79
N GLY A 308 12.08 2.57 34.11
CA GLY A 308 12.61 1.46 33.35
C GLY A 308 12.41 1.50 31.83
N ALA A 309 11.50 2.32 31.31
CA ALA A 309 11.39 2.57 29.87
C ALA A 309 12.15 3.85 29.50
N GLY A 310 12.93 3.82 28.41
CA GLY A 310 13.64 5.00 27.92
C GLY A 310 12.68 6.15 27.59
N ALA A 311 13.20 7.37 27.57
CA ALA A 311 12.42 8.55 27.19
C ALA A 311 12.28 8.61 25.65
N LEU A 312 11.06 8.87 25.17
CA LEU A 312 10.79 9.16 23.77
C LEU A 312 10.70 10.67 23.58
N THR A 313 11.53 11.23 22.73
CA THR A 313 11.48 12.64 22.35
C THR A 313 10.85 12.77 20.97
N PRO A 314 9.75 13.53 20.83
CA PRO A 314 9.15 13.73 19.52
C PRO A 314 10.11 14.44 18.58
N GLU A 315 10.35 13.83 17.44
CA GLU A 315 10.96 14.52 16.32
C GLU A 315 9.88 15.26 15.51
N ARG A 316 10.32 16.02 14.53
CA ARG A 316 9.42 16.73 13.63
C ARG A 316 8.38 15.75 13.04
N ARG A 317 7.10 16.12 13.17
CA ARG A 317 5.99 15.38 12.55
C ARG A 317 6.30 15.14 11.08
N LEU A 318 6.23 13.89 10.65
CA LEU A 318 6.42 13.51 9.27
C LEU A 318 5.20 13.92 8.43
N LEU A 319 5.38 13.91 7.11
CA LEU A 319 4.27 13.95 6.19
C LEU A 319 3.44 12.68 6.41
N GLY A 320 2.13 12.83 6.63
CA GLY A 320 1.24 11.72 6.81
C GLY A 320 0.94 11.35 8.28
N ARG A 321 0.52 10.10 8.50
CA ARG A 321 0.04 9.59 9.79
C ARG A 321 1.15 9.12 10.73
N TYR A 322 2.34 8.83 10.21
CA TYR A 322 3.45 8.36 11.03
C TYR A 322 4.15 9.48 11.79
N THR A 323 4.48 9.21 13.03
CA THR A 323 5.27 10.08 13.89
C THR A 323 6.59 9.41 14.25
N ALA A 324 7.71 10.09 14.03
CA ALA A 324 9.03 9.64 14.45
C ALA A 324 9.38 10.21 15.81
N LEU A 325 9.87 9.34 16.68
CA LEU A 325 10.31 9.63 18.03
C LEU A 325 11.78 9.18 18.15
N THR A 326 12.61 9.94 18.83
CA THR A 326 13.97 9.49 19.18
C THR A 326 13.93 8.83 20.55
N TYR A 327 14.48 7.62 20.63
CA TYR A 327 14.61 6.87 21.86
C TYR A 327 15.88 7.26 22.60
N THR A 328 15.74 7.66 23.86
CA THR A 328 16.85 7.92 24.77
C THR A 328 16.89 6.80 25.81
N SER A 329 17.96 6.00 25.78
CA SER A 329 18.17 4.92 26.73
C SER A 329 18.25 5.46 28.17
N PRO A 330 17.62 4.82 29.16
CA PRO A 330 17.73 5.22 30.56
C PRO A 330 19.13 4.99 31.12
N MET A 331 19.98 4.25 30.42
CA MET A 331 21.36 3.91 30.83
C MET A 331 22.45 4.64 30.02
N ALA A 332 22.15 5.74 29.34
CA ALA A 332 23.21 6.55 28.73
C ALA A 332 24.13 7.09 29.86
N PRO A 333 25.45 6.79 29.85
CA PRO A 333 26.34 7.35 30.85
C PRO A 333 26.37 8.87 30.74
N ILE A 334 26.17 9.55 31.86
CA ILE A 334 26.40 10.99 31.98
C ILE A 334 27.82 11.24 31.48
N ARG A 335 27.99 11.84 30.30
CA ARG A 335 29.28 12.33 29.87
C ARG A 335 29.62 13.50 30.81
N THR A 336 30.49 13.22 31.75
CA THR A 336 31.18 14.23 32.54
C THR A 336 32.20 14.97 31.69
#